data_88fce5c6abedc7b1f8c1d076fed144a2
#
_entry.id   88fce5c6abedc7b1f8c1d076fed144a2
#
_cell.length_a   1.000
_cell.length_b   1.000
_cell.length_c   1.000
_cell.angle_alpha   90.00
_cell.angle_beta   90.00
_cell.angle_gamma   90.00
#
_symmetry.space_group_name_H-M   'P 1'
#
loop_
_entity.id
_entity.type
_entity.pdbx_description
1 polymer ?
#
loop_
_entity_poly.entity_id
_entity_poly.type
_entity_poly.pdbx_seq_one_letter_code
_entity_poly.pdbx_strand_id
1 'polypeptide(L)'
;MNQVLSVILEATVYNADFARALAFLAAGIAMGIAALGPALGQGFTAAKAVEAVGRQPEAAKQIRSVMLLGQAMAETTGIYALLVAILLIFVAKVA
;
A
#
# COMPACT_ATOMS: atom_id res chain seq x y z
N MET A 1 -28.14 3.87 -38.01
CA MET A 1 -27.61 4.87 -37.11
C MET A 1 -27.79 4.52 -35.63
N ASN A 2 -28.96 4.04 -35.28
CA ASN A 2 -29.21 3.65 -33.88
C ASN A 2 -28.31 2.51 -33.42
N GLN A 3 -27.97 1.58 -34.30
CA GLN A 3 -27.07 0.48 -33.96
C GLN A 3 -25.66 0.97 -33.68
N VAL A 4 -25.18 1.94 -34.47
CA VAL A 4 -23.86 2.51 -34.27
C VAL A 4 -23.83 3.27 -32.93
N LEU A 5 -24.87 4.05 -32.66
CA LEU A 5 -24.96 4.79 -31.38
C LEU A 5 -24.99 3.86 -30.18
N SER A 6 -25.78 2.78 -30.27
CA SER A 6 -25.85 1.83 -29.15
C SER A 6 -24.53 1.12 -28.91
N VAL A 7 -23.80 0.76 -29.97
CA VAL A 7 -22.48 0.15 -29.84
C VAL A 7 -21.50 1.12 -29.20
N ILE A 8 -21.53 2.39 -29.57
CA ILE A 8 -20.66 3.40 -28.98
C ILE A 8 -20.99 3.58 -27.51
N LEU A 9 -22.27 3.63 -27.14
CA LEU A 9 -22.69 3.78 -25.75
C LEU A 9 -22.29 2.57 -24.92
N GLU A 10 -22.47 1.37 -25.44
CA GLU A 10 -22.06 0.15 -24.75
C GLU A 10 -20.55 0.10 -24.56
N ALA A 11 -19.79 0.47 -25.58
CA ALA A 11 -18.32 0.50 -25.49
C ALA A 11 -17.86 1.51 -24.44
N THR A 12 -18.52 2.66 -24.37
CA THR A 12 -18.19 3.69 -23.38
C THR A 12 -18.47 3.20 -21.96
N VAL A 13 -19.63 2.59 -21.75
CA VAL A 13 -19.99 2.02 -20.44
C VAL A 13 -19.05 0.89 -20.06
N TYR A 14 -18.77 -0.01 -21.00
CA TYR A 14 -17.84 -1.10 -20.77
C TYR A 14 -16.46 -0.58 -20.39
N ASN A 15 -15.95 0.43 -21.10
CA ASN A 15 -14.63 0.99 -20.84
C ASN A 15 -14.58 1.65 -19.46
N ALA A 16 -15.65 2.31 -19.03
CA ALA A 16 -15.73 2.92 -17.70
C ALA A 16 -15.72 1.86 -16.61
N ASP A 17 -16.51 0.81 -16.78
CA ASP A 17 -16.58 -0.28 -15.82
C ASP A 17 -15.26 -1.06 -15.78
N PHE A 18 -14.67 -1.30 -16.93
CA PHE A 18 -13.39 -1.99 -17.03
C PHE A 18 -12.28 -1.17 -16.37
N ALA A 19 -12.25 0.14 -16.64
CA ALA A 19 -11.26 1.03 -16.02
C ALA A 19 -11.43 1.08 -14.50
N ARG A 20 -12.67 1.06 -14.01
CA ARG A 20 -12.93 1.03 -12.58
C ARG A 20 -12.47 -0.28 -11.96
N ALA A 21 -12.73 -1.39 -12.62
CA ALA A 21 -12.25 -2.70 -12.17
C ALA A 21 -10.73 -2.73 -12.11
N LEU A 22 -10.05 -2.17 -13.11
CA LEU A 22 -8.59 -2.06 -13.11
C LEU A 22 -8.09 -1.16 -11.98
N ALA A 23 -8.80 -0.07 -11.69
CA ALA A 23 -8.43 0.82 -10.59
C ALA A 23 -8.52 0.09 -9.25
N PHE A 24 -9.57 -0.70 -9.03
CA PHE A 24 -9.70 -1.51 -7.81
C PHE A 24 -8.62 -2.57 -7.73
N LEU A 25 -8.32 -3.24 -8.82
CA LEU A 25 -7.24 -4.22 -8.87
C LEU A 25 -5.89 -3.56 -8.59
N ALA A 26 -5.65 -2.41 -9.21
CA ALA A 26 -4.42 -1.66 -9.01
C ALA A 26 -4.27 -1.23 -7.54
N ALA A 27 -5.36 -0.80 -6.91
CA ALA A 27 -5.35 -0.43 -5.49
C ALA A 27 -4.97 -1.62 -4.60
N GLY A 28 -5.53 -2.78 -4.89
CA GLY A 28 -5.22 -4.00 -4.16
C GLY A 28 -3.77 -4.43 -4.34
N ILE A 29 -3.27 -4.38 -5.57
CA ILE A 29 -1.87 -4.72 -5.87
C ILE A 29 -0.93 -3.71 -5.21
N ALA A 30 -1.22 -2.42 -5.35
CA ALA A 30 -0.40 -1.37 -4.76
C ALA A 30 -0.28 -1.56 -3.25
N MET A 31 -1.42 -1.76 -2.58
CA MET A 31 -1.41 -1.92 -1.12
C MET A 31 -0.77 -3.25 -0.70
N GLY A 32 -1.08 -4.33 -1.41
CA GLY A 32 -0.55 -5.66 -1.08
C GLY A 32 0.96 -5.74 -1.23
N ILE A 33 1.50 -5.28 -2.34
CA ILE A 33 2.95 -5.32 -2.58
C ILE A 33 3.67 -4.30 -1.70
N ALA A 34 3.12 -3.09 -1.60
CA ALA A 34 3.77 -2.03 -0.81
C ALA A 34 3.77 -2.33 0.68
N ALA A 35 2.78 -3.04 1.19
CA ALA A 35 2.75 -3.44 2.60
C ALA A 35 3.83 -4.46 2.92
N LEU A 36 4.24 -5.25 1.95
CA LEU A 36 5.27 -6.27 2.12
C LEU A 36 6.61 -5.65 2.51
N GLY A 37 7.00 -4.54 1.87
CA GLY A 37 8.26 -3.86 2.16
C GLY A 37 8.37 -3.43 3.63
N PRO A 38 7.48 -2.56 4.11
CA PRO A 38 7.49 -2.15 5.52
C PRO A 38 7.36 -3.32 6.49
N ALA A 39 6.53 -4.32 6.18
CA ALA A 39 6.35 -5.48 7.04
C ALA A 39 7.67 -6.24 7.21
N LEU A 40 8.39 -6.49 6.14
CA LEU A 40 9.69 -7.15 6.19
C LEU A 40 10.73 -6.30 6.89
N GLY A 41 10.77 -4.99 6.57
CA GLY A 41 11.70 -4.06 7.20
C GLY A 41 11.49 -3.95 8.70
N GLN A 42 10.24 -3.81 9.13
CA GLN A 42 9.91 -3.73 10.54
C GLN A 42 10.20 -5.04 11.26
N GLY A 43 9.89 -6.18 10.66
CA GLY A 43 10.19 -7.47 11.21
C GLY A 43 11.70 -7.68 11.36
N PHE A 44 12.47 -7.31 10.36
CA PHE A 44 13.94 -7.41 10.41
C PHE A 44 14.50 -6.51 11.50
N THR A 45 14.01 -5.28 11.60
CA THR A 45 14.42 -4.34 12.64
C THR A 45 14.12 -4.89 14.03
N ALA A 46 12.93 -5.45 14.21
CA ALA A 46 12.54 -6.02 15.50
C ALA A 46 13.43 -7.22 15.87
N ALA A 47 13.72 -8.09 14.91
CA ALA A 47 14.58 -9.24 15.14
C ALA A 47 15.98 -8.81 15.60
N LYS A 48 16.55 -7.79 14.95
CA LYS A 48 17.85 -7.27 15.33
C LYS A 48 17.83 -6.57 16.68
N ALA A 49 16.72 -5.88 17.00
CA ALA A 49 16.56 -5.23 18.29
C ALA A 49 16.49 -6.27 19.43
N VAL A 50 15.73 -7.34 19.23
CA VAL A 50 15.64 -8.43 20.23
C VAL A 50 17.01 -9.07 20.45
N GLU A 51 17.74 -9.31 19.38
CA GLU A 51 19.10 -9.86 19.46
C GLU A 51 20.02 -8.92 20.24
N ALA A 52 19.93 -7.61 19.97
CA ALA A 52 20.75 -6.62 20.65
C ALA A 52 20.43 -6.55 22.16
N VAL A 53 19.15 -6.63 22.53
CA VAL A 53 18.73 -6.66 23.93
C VAL A 53 19.27 -7.91 24.61
N GLY A 54 19.29 -9.04 23.93
CA GLY A 54 19.86 -10.26 24.45
C GLY A 54 21.33 -10.12 24.78
N ARG A 55 22.07 -9.34 24.01
CA ARG A 55 23.50 -9.09 24.26
C ARG A 55 23.73 -7.99 25.29
N GLN A 56 22.88 -6.98 25.33
CA GLN A 56 23.02 -5.81 26.19
C GLN A 56 21.69 -5.48 26.84
N PRO A 57 21.27 -6.28 27.84
CA PRO A 57 19.97 -6.05 28.51
C PRO A 57 19.86 -4.66 29.15
N GLU A 58 20.96 -4.10 29.60
CA GLU A 58 21.01 -2.77 30.20
C GLU A 58 20.69 -1.66 29.21
N ALA A 59 20.83 -1.92 27.92
CA ALA A 59 20.54 -0.94 26.89
C ALA A 59 19.13 -1.13 26.27
N ALA A 60 18.29 -1.97 26.85
CA ALA A 60 16.99 -2.32 26.27
C ALA A 60 16.12 -1.11 25.96
N LYS A 61 16.12 -0.10 26.82
CA LYS A 61 15.32 1.10 26.62
C LYS A 61 15.77 1.89 25.40
N GLN A 62 17.07 2.06 25.25
CA GLN A 62 17.65 2.79 24.12
C GLN A 62 17.44 2.02 22.81
N ILE A 63 17.62 0.71 22.85
CA ILE A 63 17.41 -0.15 21.68
C ILE A 63 15.96 -0.07 21.23
N ARG A 64 15.01 -0.09 22.17
CA ARG A 64 13.58 0.04 21.86
C ARG A 64 13.28 1.36 21.17
N SER A 65 13.86 2.45 21.66
CA SER A 65 13.64 3.78 21.09
C SER A 65 14.11 3.85 19.64
N VAL A 66 15.31 3.34 19.36
CA VAL A 66 15.85 3.32 18.00
C VAL A 66 15.04 2.40 17.10
N MET A 67 14.63 1.25 17.61
CA MET A 67 13.79 0.30 16.89
C MET A 67 12.46 0.96 16.47
N LEU A 68 11.79 1.62 17.40
CA LEU A 68 10.50 2.25 17.13
C LEU A 68 10.64 3.36 16.07
N LEU A 69 11.71 4.15 16.17
CA LEU A 69 11.96 5.19 15.17
C LEU A 69 12.17 4.59 13.79
N GLY A 70 12.99 3.55 13.68
CA GLY A 70 13.25 2.88 12.41
C GLY A 70 12.00 2.25 11.83
N GLN A 71 11.18 1.62 12.69
CA GLN A 71 9.93 1.01 12.25
C GLN A 71 8.93 2.06 11.79
N ALA A 72 8.85 3.19 12.47
CA ALA A 72 7.96 4.29 12.08
C ALA A 72 8.36 4.87 10.71
N MET A 73 9.65 5.02 10.48
CA MET A 73 10.14 5.49 9.18
C MET A 73 9.85 4.49 8.06
N ALA A 74 10.01 3.21 8.33
CA ALA A 74 9.70 2.16 7.36
C ALA A 74 8.20 2.15 7.02
N GLU A 75 7.35 2.37 8.03
CA GLU A 75 5.90 2.39 7.85
C GLU A 75 5.45 3.51 6.93
N THR A 76 6.16 4.63 6.89
CA THR A 76 5.82 5.78 6.06
C THR A 76 5.66 5.39 4.60
N THR A 77 6.49 4.50 4.09
CA THR A 77 6.41 4.02 2.70
C THR A 77 5.09 3.29 2.45
N GLY A 78 4.64 2.47 3.40
CA GLY A 78 3.35 1.79 3.31
C GLY A 78 2.18 2.75 3.31
N ILE A 79 2.29 3.83 4.06
CA ILE A 79 1.25 4.86 4.12
C ILE A 79 1.11 5.58 2.76
N TYR A 80 2.21 5.81 2.05
CA TYR A 80 2.15 6.39 0.71
C TYR A 80 1.34 5.50 -0.24
N ALA A 81 1.55 4.19 -0.18
CA ALA A 81 0.79 3.25 -1.00
C ALA A 81 -0.68 3.22 -0.61
N LEU A 82 -0.98 3.33 0.68
CA LEU A 82 -2.35 3.43 1.15
C LEU A 82 -3.04 4.66 0.58
N LEU A 83 -2.34 5.80 0.56
CA LEU A 83 -2.87 7.02 -0.04
C LEU A 83 -3.20 6.82 -1.52
N VAL A 84 -2.28 6.21 -2.28
CA VAL A 84 -2.52 5.92 -3.69
C VAL A 84 -3.73 5.00 -3.87
N ALA A 85 -3.86 3.98 -3.02
CA ALA A 85 -4.99 3.05 -3.09
C ALA A 85 -6.31 3.77 -2.83
N ILE A 86 -6.36 4.66 -1.84
CA ILE A 86 -7.54 5.45 -1.54
C ILE A 86 -7.90 6.36 -2.71
N LEU A 87 -6.92 7.00 -3.32
CA LEU A 87 -7.16 7.85 -4.49
C LEU A 87 -7.72 7.05 -5.66
N LEU A 88 -7.22 5.84 -5.87
CA LEU A 88 -7.71 4.98 -6.94
C LEU A 88 -9.15 4.52 -6.71
N ILE A 89 -9.51 4.24 -5.47
CA ILE A 89 -10.84 3.71 -5.15
C ILE A 89 -11.90 4.83 -5.10
N PHE A 90 -11.58 5.94 -4.46
CA PHE A 90 -12.61 6.94 -4.11
C PHE A 90 -12.51 8.22 -4.92
N VAL A 91 -11.33 8.64 -5.33
CA VAL A 91 -11.13 9.95 -5.93
C VAL A 91 -11.02 9.87 -7.45
N ALA A 92 -10.35 8.86 -7.98
CA ALA A 92 -10.20 8.72 -9.43
C ALA A 92 -11.57 8.50 -10.07
N LYS A 93 -11.97 9.46 -10.85
CA LYS A 93 -13.25 9.36 -11.59
C LYS A 93 -12.99 8.70 -12.92
N VAL A 94 -13.61 7.55 -13.06
CA VAL A 94 -13.56 6.81 -14.31
C VAL A 94 -14.90 7.00 -14.99
N ALA A 95 -14.93 7.81 -16.03
CA ALA A 95 -16.15 8.18 -16.73
C ALA A 95 -16.65 7.06 -17.64
#